data_b4649027e6ff6a046179f8c44ea58c76
#
_entry.id   b4649027e6ff6a046179f8c44ea58c76
#
_cell.length_a   1.000
_cell.length_b   1.000
_cell.length_c   1.000
_cell.angle_alpha   90.00
_cell.angle_beta   90.00
_cell.angle_gamma   90.00
#
_symmetry.space_group_name_H-M   'P 1'
#
loop_
_entity.id
_entity.type
_entity.pdbx_description
1 polymer ?
#
loop_
_entity_poly.entity_id
_entity_poly.type
_entity_poly.pdbx_seq_one_letter_code
_entity_poly.pdbx_strand_id
1 'polypeptide(L)'
;MMWERLKESWVVWLGMALMAVVPFLSSWRTGPQGGWFIESGSLLFAALFALLTLWRNPARARLPGAMVFFVLLAGFWLVQARILRLPYPEMSDLTAAVFCVMALLAWACRLQVARLGQDRVAEIFAWALLCGAVLQGLVCVFQFIGHTAWLPGMMRAPQKYFVFGQVGQRNHLGHYMMWGVLALGYLWSRRRLPGLIALALAVFLLQVIGVITSRTIMVYVGALLLLVPLLYVLGGRPLRRWCALTGLLVLGVLAAQLIMPWLVDTWLAPDVQSSGVGRLVSGDAASPGRSSEWAKAWTVFMEHPWLGVGWQGYAHESFALAMRGSAFRNYDVGVLFTHSHNSMLEILAEMGVVGAILVFGGWLAVATGYLKKGLGASSALMLALMAVSLCHSLLEYPLWYVYFLTPFVVMMSLTPAKAPGWYIVQAGKWPQRFGMAFAALAAAIIVQYGFAYHRLVFAYANPTESYPQYKQVDTLRELEGKHYFLKYYAQMGLIRKVDWLRPLPEWGRDAALRASLFRPYANTAVRAFYLEQEGHPREAADWLVNMGRYYPKQMPGLLSTAAAFRAAPEVVQPLREQCRLYVQTMPQAAGNLTCGNASAPADNSGSRPASRSGSGV
;
A
#
# COMPACT_ATOMS: atom_id res chain seq x y z
N MET A 1 -16.72 38.15 8.98
CA MET A 1 -17.25 36.81 9.34
C MET A 1 -16.56 35.63 8.60
N MET A 2 -16.55 35.61 7.24
CA MET A 2 -15.88 34.54 6.48
C MET A 2 -14.35 34.52 6.67
N TRP A 3 -13.69 35.65 6.62
CA TRP A 3 -12.24 35.82 6.82
C TRP A 3 -11.78 35.44 8.24
N GLU A 4 -12.53 35.74 9.25
CA GLU A 4 -12.27 35.35 10.65
C GLU A 4 -12.35 33.82 10.83
N ARG A 5 -13.38 33.19 10.25
CA ARG A 5 -13.52 31.73 10.27
C ARG A 5 -12.41 31.00 9.51
N LEU A 6 -11.87 31.62 8.44
CA LEU A 6 -10.68 31.09 7.74
C LEU A 6 -9.43 31.21 8.61
N LYS A 7 -9.23 32.37 9.27
CA LYS A 7 -8.11 32.57 10.21
C LYS A 7 -8.11 31.55 11.37
N GLU A 8 -9.27 31.12 11.82
CA GLU A 8 -9.37 30.12 12.88
C GLU A 8 -9.13 28.70 12.40
N SER A 9 -9.47 28.37 11.16
CA SER A 9 -9.46 26.98 10.66
C SER A 9 -8.37 26.70 9.61
N TRP A 10 -7.47 27.65 9.29
CA TRP A 10 -6.49 27.48 8.22
C TRP A 10 -5.55 26.28 8.40
N VAL A 11 -5.17 25.96 9.66
CA VAL A 11 -4.33 24.78 9.96
C VAL A 11 -5.04 23.50 9.52
N VAL A 12 -6.36 23.41 9.75
CA VAL A 12 -7.16 22.24 9.33
C VAL A 12 -7.27 22.20 7.82
N TRP A 13 -7.53 23.33 7.14
CA TRP A 13 -7.59 23.39 5.68
C TRP A 13 -6.27 22.94 5.06
N LEU A 14 -5.15 23.51 5.52
CA LEU A 14 -3.82 23.14 5.02
C LEU A 14 -3.52 21.67 5.30
N GLY A 15 -3.74 21.20 6.54
CA GLY A 15 -3.48 19.82 6.92
C GLY A 15 -4.30 18.82 6.10
N MET A 16 -5.61 19.05 5.94
CA MET A 16 -6.47 18.17 5.17
C MET A 16 -6.11 18.17 3.67
N ALA A 17 -5.75 19.32 3.09
CA ALA A 17 -5.28 19.40 1.72
C ALA A 17 -3.96 18.64 1.53
N LEU A 18 -3.00 18.82 2.42
CA LEU A 18 -1.71 18.14 2.36
C LEU A 18 -1.83 16.63 2.54
N MET A 19 -2.71 16.14 3.42
CA MET A 19 -2.85 14.70 3.71
C MET A 19 -3.81 13.98 2.77
N ALA A 20 -4.87 14.64 2.29
CA ALA A 20 -5.93 13.98 1.52
C ALA A 20 -5.93 14.33 0.02
N VAL A 21 -5.07 15.26 -0.44
CA VAL A 21 -5.01 15.64 -1.87
C VAL A 21 -3.61 15.42 -2.44
N VAL A 22 -2.59 16.03 -1.83
CA VAL A 22 -1.24 16.06 -2.40
C VAL A 22 -0.64 14.67 -2.66
N PRO A 23 -0.69 13.70 -1.72
CA PRO A 23 -0.11 12.37 -1.95
C PRO A 23 -0.80 11.61 -3.07
N PHE A 24 -2.10 11.78 -3.21
CA PHE A 24 -2.88 11.12 -4.25
C PHE A 24 -2.62 11.68 -5.65
N LEU A 25 -2.20 12.95 -5.76
CA LEU A 25 -1.84 13.60 -7.02
C LEU A 25 -0.35 13.46 -7.36
N SER A 26 0.47 12.92 -6.48
CA SER A 26 1.89 12.74 -6.70
C SER A 26 2.17 11.57 -7.65
N SER A 27 2.97 11.84 -8.69
CA SER A 27 3.54 10.81 -9.58
C SER A 27 4.97 10.40 -9.20
N TRP A 28 5.49 10.92 -8.09
CA TRP A 28 6.89 10.71 -7.69
C TRP A 28 7.10 9.29 -7.14
N ARG A 29 7.28 8.34 -8.06
CA ARG A 29 7.48 6.92 -7.80
C ARG A 29 8.84 6.49 -8.32
N THR A 30 9.79 6.31 -7.41
CA THR A 30 11.17 5.91 -7.73
C THR A 30 11.56 4.70 -6.89
N GLY A 31 12.16 3.69 -7.55
CA GLY A 31 12.61 2.48 -6.86
C GLY A 31 13.76 2.71 -5.88
N PRO A 32 14.10 1.73 -5.03
CA PRO A 32 13.58 0.37 -4.98
C PRO A 32 12.17 0.22 -4.39
N GLN A 33 11.73 1.15 -3.53
CA GLN A 33 10.37 1.22 -2.98
C GLN A 33 9.63 2.38 -3.67
N GLY A 34 8.90 2.09 -4.74
CA GLY A 34 8.31 3.11 -5.61
C GLY A 34 7.44 4.16 -4.91
N GLY A 35 6.78 3.80 -3.81
CA GLY A 35 5.96 4.70 -3.01
C GLY A 35 6.69 5.55 -1.97
N TRP A 36 7.98 5.37 -1.74
CA TRP A 36 8.70 5.96 -0.59
C TRP A 36 8.46 7.46 -0.39
N PHE A 37 8.60 8.28 -1.43
CA PHE A 37 8.43 9.72 -1.31
C PHE A 37 6.97 10.13 -1.05
N ILE A 38 6.00 9.37 -1.56
CA ILE A 38 4.58 9.60 -1.31
C ILE A 38 4.24 9.22 0.13
N GLU A 39 4.75 8.07 0.60
CA GLU A 39 4.56 7.56 1.96
C GLU A 39 5.20 8.49 3.00
N SER A 40 6.49 8.82 2.83
CA SER A 40 7.22 9.71 3.72
C SER A 40 6.67 11.13 3.70
N GLY A 41 6.24 11.63 2.53
CA GLY A 41 5.56 12.91 2.40
C GLY A 41 4.25 12.96 3.19
N SER A 42 3.42 11.90 3.09
CA SER A 42 2.17 11.80 3.86
C SER A 42 2.44 11.78 5.36
N LEU A 43 3.47 11.06 5.79
CA LEU A 43 3.88 11.00 7.19
C LEU A 43 4.41 12.35 7.69
N LEU A 44 5.18 13.05 6.86
CA LEU A 44 5.68 14.40 7.14
C LEU A 44 4.52 15.39 7.32
N PHE A 45 3.53 15.36 6.43
CA PHE A 45 2.35 16.22 6.53
C PHE A 45 1.54 15.95 7.80
N ALA A 46 1.40 14.68 8.20
CA ALA A 46 0.77 14.31 9.45
C ALA A 46 1.54 14.83 10.68
N ALA A 47 2.87 14.68 10.68
CA ALA A 47 3.73 15.19 11.76
C ALA A 47 3.68 16.73 11.87
N LEU A 48 3.74 17.44 10.73
CA LEU A 48 3.64 18.91 10.69
C LEU A 48 2.26 19.41 11.11
N PHE A 49 1.18 18.74 10.69
CA PHE A 49 -0.18 19.07 11.15
C PHE A 49 -0.31 18.90 12.66
N ALA A 50 0.23 17.79 13.21
CA ALA A 50 0.24 17.56 14.65
C ALA A 50 1.06 18.63 15.39
N LEU A 51 2.26 18.96 14.90
CA LEU A 51 3.13 19.99 15.47
C LEU A 51 2.43 21.36 15.51
N LEU A 52 1.89 21.81 14.38
CA LEU A 52 1.19 23.10 14.26
C LEU A 52 -0.06 23.15 15.14
N THR A 53 -0.80 22.04 15.22
CA THR A 53 -2.01 21.96 16.05
C THR A 53 -1.65 22.02 17.53
N LEU A 54 -0.66 21.26 17.99
CA LEU A 54 -0.21 21.27 19.38
C LEU A 54 0.39 22.62 19.78
N TRP A 55 1.14 23.25 18.88
CA TRP A 55 1.72 24.59 19.14
C TRP A 55 0.64 25.67 19.36
N ARG A 56 -0.43 25.65 18.58
CA ARG A 56 -1.49 26.67 18.64
C ARG A 56 -2.57 26.45 19.69
N ASN A 57 -2.66 25.24 20.24
CA ASN A 57 -3.70 24.92 21.23
C ASN A 57 -3.06 24.68 22.60
N PRO A 58 -2.93 25.74 23.46
CA PRO A 58 -2.36 25.59 24.78
C PRO A 58 -3.21 24.64 25.65
N ALA A 59 -2.52 23.76 26.26
CA ALA A 59 -2.80 22.68 27.16
C ALA A 59 -4.11 22.72 27.99
N ARG A 60 -5.11 21.99 27.54
CA ARG A 60 -6.12 21.26 28.36
C ARG A 60 -6.69 20.07 27.58
N ALA A 61 -5.94 19.58 26.61
CA ALA A 61 -6.39 18.51 25.75
C ALA A 61 -6.34 17.16 26.45
N ARG A 62 -7.45 16.46 26.40
CA ARG A 62 -7.54 15.08 26.84
C ARG A 62 -6.94 14.18 25.76
N LEU A 63 -6.17 13.18 26.17
CA LEU A 63 -5.63 12.17 25.25
C LEU A 63 -6.78 11.28 24.76
N PRO A 64 -6.97 11.14 23.42
CA PRO A 64 -8.05 10.34 22.88
C PRO A 64 -7.74 8.83 22.89
N GLY A 65 -8.77 7.99 22.99
CA GLY A 65 -8.64 6.54 22.89
C GLY A 65 -8.01 6.06 21.59
N ALA A 66 -8.27 6.74 20.46
CA ALA A 66 -7.59 6.45 19.21
C ALA A 66 -6.06 6.59 19.30
N MET A 67 -5.55 7.57 20.06
CA MET A 67 -4.12 7.70 20.30
C MET A 67 -3.56 6.48 21.04
N VAL A 68 -4.27 6.01 22.07
CA VAL A 68 -3.86 4.82 22.84
C VAL A 68 -3.85 3.58 21.98
N PHE A 69 -4.87 3.42 21.14
CA PHE A 69 -4.92 2.32 20.18
C PHE A 69 -3.68 2.29 19.26
N PHE A 70 -3.29 3.41 18.68
CA PHE A 70 -2.10 3.47 17.82
C PHE A 70 -0.79 3.27 18.58
N VAL A 71 -0.69 3.73 19.84
CA VAL A 71 0.49 3.46 20.71
C VAL A 71 0.57 1.98 21.06
N LEU A 72 -0.55 1.32 21.35
CA LEU A 72 -0.57 -0.13 21.62
C LEU A 72 -0.16 -0.94 20.39
N LEU A 73 -0.61 -0.55 19.19
CA LEU A 73 -0.15 -1.17 17.94
C LEU A 73 1.35 -0.99 17.72
N ALA A 74 1.88 0.22 17.93
CA ALA A 74 3.31 0.47 17.84
C ALA A 74 4.09 -0.42 18.82
N GLY A 75 3.63 -0.52 20.08
CA GLY A 75 4.21 -1.38 21.09
C GLY A 75 4.17 -2.86 20.70
N PHE A 76 3.07 -3.33 20.11
CA PHE A 76 2.94 -4.71 19.65
C PHE A 76 4.05 -5.07 18.64
N TRP A 77 4.26 -4.28 17.59
CA TRP A 77 5.28 -4.57 16.58
C TRP A 77 6.70 -4.54 17.15
N LEU A 78 7.01 -3.59 18.08
CA LEU A 78 8.29 -3.55 18.75
C LEU A 78 8.56 -4.82 19.58
N VAL A 79 7.57 -5.29 20.31
CA VAL A 79 7.66 -6.47 21.17
C VAL A 79 7.70 -7.75 20.33
N GLN A 80 6.80 -7.88 19.36
CA GLN A 80 6.73 -9.04 18.46
C GLN A 80 8.07 -9.29 17.76
N ALA A 81 8.68 -8.24 17.19
CA ALA A 81 9.95 -8.36 16.48
C ALA A 81 11.09 -8.90 17.35
N ARG A 82 11.09 -8.58 18.68
CA ARG A 82 12.10 -9.05 19.62
C ARG A 82 11.80 -10.47 20.11
N ILE A 83 10.54 -10.79 20.38
CA ILE A 83 10.14 -12.14 20.79
C ILE A 83 10.44 -13.15 19.67
N LEU A 84 10.06 -12.82 18.42
CA LEU A 84 10.26 -13.70 17.27
C LEU A 84 11.66 -13.62 16.66
N ARG A 85 12.51 -12.72 17.15
CA ARG A 85 13.89 -12.50 16.64
C ARG A 85 13.91 -12.33 15.12
N LEU A 86 13.05 -11.42 14.62
CA LEU A 86 12.88 -11.23 13.17
C LEU A 86 14.22 -10.88 12.49
N PRO A 87 14.45 -11.35 11.25
CA PRO A 87 15.69 -11.07 10.51
C PRO A 87 15.93 -9.57 10.30
N TYR A 88 14.85 -8.80 10.10
CA TYR A 88 14.86 -7.35 9.89
C TYR A 88 13.90 -6.65 10.86
N PRO A 89 14.26 -6.55 12.16
CA PRO A 89 13.42 -5.87 13.16
C PRO A 89 13.18 -4.40 12.82
N GLU A 90 14.07 -3.77 12.04
CA GLU A 90 13.94 -2.40 11.55
C GLU A 90 12.67 -2.17 10.71
N MET A 91 12.10 -3.18 10.08
CA MET A 91 10.84 -3.06 9.36
C MET A 91 9.65 -2.91 10.31
N SER A 92 9.64 -3.67 11.40
CA SER A 92 8.66 -3.55 12.48
C SER A 92 8.81 -2.22 13.22
N ASP A 93 10.04 -1.78 13.45
CA ASP A 93 10.36 -0.53 14.13
C ASP A 93 9.94 0.68 13.30
N LEU A 94 10.12 0.64 11.98
CA LEU A 94 9.62 1.66 11.07
C LEU A 94 8.10 1.75 11.15
N THR A 95 7.41 0.62 11.13
CA THR A 95 5.95 0.57 11.26
C THR A 95 5.50 1.13 12.60
N ALA A 96 6.17 0.76 13.69
CA ALA A 96 5.90 1.31 15.01
C ALA A 96 6.10 2.84 15.04
N ALA A 97 7.16 3.36 14.43
CA ALA A 97 7.41 4.81 14.32
C ALA A 97 6.30 5.51 13.52
N VAL A 98 5.83 4.93 12.40
CA VAL A 98 4.67 5.43 11.65
C VAL A 98 3.44 5.52 12.56
N PHE A 99 3.13 4.48 13.32
CA PHE A 99 1.96 4.46 14.21
C PHE A 99 2.10 5.40 15.42
N CYS A 100 3.30 5.71 15.87
CA CYS A 100 3.52 6.80 16.82
C CYS A 100 3.16 8.18 16.23
N VAL A 101 3.47 8.43 14.97
CA VAL A 101 3.03 9.65 14.27
C VAL A 101 1.51 9.65 14.06
N MET A 102 0.90 8.49 13.75
CA MET A 102 -0.56 8.36 13.66
C MET A 102 -1.25 8.63 15.00
N ALA A 103 -0.64 8.23 16.12
CA ALA A 103 -1.12 8.57 17.45
C ALA A 103 -1.15 10.10 17.69
N LEU A 104 -0.09 10.81 17.29
CA LEU A 104 -0.07 12.28 17.34
C LEU A 104 -1.11 12.91 16.41
N LEU A 105 -1.27 12.38 15.20
CA LEU A 105 -2.30 12.83 14.26
C LEU A 105 -3.70 12.68 14.86
N ALA A 106 -3.99 11.55 15.48
CA ALA A 106 -5.26 11.31 16.17
C ALA A 106 -5.50 12.33 17.29
N TRP A 107 -4.48 12.63 18.07
CA TRP A 107 -4.56 13.68 19.10
C TRP A 107 -4.82 15.05 18.49
N ALA A 108 -4.07 15.44 17.46
CA ALA A 108 -4.26 16.71 16.76
C ALA A 108 -5.68 16.85 16.19
N CYS A 109 -6.22 15.83 15.55
CA CYS A 109 -7.59 15.81 15.04
C CYS A 109 -8.61 16.03 16.18
N ARG A 110 -8.44 15.37 17.31
CA ARG A 110 -9.32 15.56 18.49
C ARG A 110 -9.25 16.97 19.07
N LEU A 111 -8.08 17.59 19.07
CA LEU A 111 -7.91 19.00 19.46
C LEU A 111 -8.69 19.92 18.55
N GLN A 112 -8.62 19.69 17.24
CA GLN A 112 -9.36 20.50 16.27
C GLN A 112 -10.87 20.28 16.40
N VAL A 113 -11.33 19.06 16.65
CA VAL A 113 -12.76 18.77 16.94
C VAL A 113 -13.21 19.48 18.23
N ALA A 114 -12.38 19.48 19.27
CA ALA A 114 -12.71 20.18 20.52
C ALA A 114 -12.81 21.71 20.34
N ARG A 115 -12.01 22.26 19.42
CA ARG A 115 -11.96 23.71 19.15
C ARG A 115 -13.03 24.17 18.15
N LEU A 116 -13.18 23.49 17.03
CA LEU A 116 -14.01 23.93 15.89
C LEU A 116 -15.34 23.20 15.80
N GLY A 117 -15.51 22.11 16.55
CA GLY A 117 -16.61 21.17 16.43
C GLY A 117 -16.39 20.13 15.32
N GLN A 118 -17.02 18.97 15.49
CA GLN A 118 -16.93 17.85 14.53
C GLN A 118 -17.41 18.26 13.12
N ASP A 119 -18.55 18.93 13.04
CA ASP A 119 -19.17 19.32 11.75
C ASP A 119 -18.24 20.18 10.91
N ARG A 120 -17.51 21.11 11.53
CA ARG A 120 -16.61 22.01 10.79
C ARG A 120 -15.37 21.26 10.28
N VAL A 121 -14.78 20.41 11.11
CA VAL A 121 -13.59 19.64 10.71
C VAL A 121 -13.96 18.62 9.63
N ALA A 122 -15.09 17.93 9.78
CA ALA A 122 -15.61 16.99 8.77
C ALA A 122 -15.96 17.69 7.45
N GLU A 123 -16.50 18.92 7.49
CA GLU A 123 -16.78 19.72 6.30
C GLU A 123 -15.49 20.06 5.54
N ILE A 124 -14.44 20.49 6.23
CA ILE A 124 -13.15 20.80 5.62
C ILE A 124 -12.52 19.54 5.01
N PHE A 125 -12.59 18.42 5.72
CA PHE A 125 -12.11 17.14 5.22
C PHE A 125 -12.87 16.68 3.96
N ALA A 126 -14.20 16.82 3.97
CA ALA A 126 -15.04 16.51 2.81
C ALA A 126 -14.70 17.40 1.59
N TRP A 127 -14.43 18.69 1.79
CA TRP A 127 -13.95 19.56 0.72
C TRP A 127 -12.61 19.10 0.16
N ALA A 128 -11.66 18.72 1.00
CA ALA A 128 -10.36 18.21 0.54
C ALA A 128 -10.54 16.93 -0.31
N LEU A 129 -11.36 15.97 0.15
CA LEU A 129 -11.64 14.74 -0.59
C LEU A 129 -12.34 15.02 -1.93
N LEU A 130 -13.34 15.92 -1.94
CA LEU A 130 -14.05 16.29 -3.17
C LEU A 130 -13.11 16.96 -4.18
N CYS A 131 -12.33 17.96 -3.73
CA CYS A 131 -11.36 18.65 -4.59
C CYS A 131 -10.34 17.66 -5.17
N GLY A 132 -9.79 16.77 -4.33
CA GLY A 132 -8.85 15.75 -4.78
C GLY A 132 -9.48 14.77 -5.79
N ALA A 133 -10.73 14.35 -5.57
CA ALA A 133 -11.45 13.46 -6.49
C ALA A 133 -11.74 14.15 -7.84
N VAL A 134 -12.07 15.44 -7.83
CA VAL A 134 -12.24 16.22 -9.08
C VAL A 134 -10.92 16.32 -9.83
N LEU A 135 -9.81 16.60 -9.15
CA LEU A 135 -8.49 16.67 -9.78
C LEU A 135 -8.05 15.31 -10.32
N GLN A 136 -8.30 14.21 -9.60
CA GLN A 136 -8.08 12.86 -10.12
C GLN A 136 -8.97 12.56 -11.33
N GLY A 137 -10.22 12.99 -11.30
CA GLY A 137 -11.14 12.86 -12.43
C GLY A 137 -10.63 13.57 -13.67
N LEU A 138 -10.05 14.78 -13.53
CA LEU A 138 -9.41 15.48 -14.66
C LEU A 138 -8.22 14.70 -15.21
N VAL A 139 -7.36 14.14 -14.35
CA VAL A 139 -6.27 13.25 -14.79
C VAL A 139 -6.83 12.06 -15.57
N CYS A 140 -7.92 11.44 -15.08
CA CYS A 140 -8.56 10.31 -15.77
C CYS A 140 -9.09 10.71 -17.14
N VAL A 141 -9.64 11.91 -17.31
CA VAL A 141 -10.06 12.42 -18.64
C VAL A 141 -8.88 12.49 -19.59
N PHE A 142 -7.73 13.07 -19.17
CA PHE A 142 -6.52 13.11 -20.01
C PHE A 142 -5.97 11.72 -20.34
N GLN A 143 -6.02 10.78 -19.38
CA GLN A 143 -5.64 9.39 -19.63
C GLN A 143 -6.61 8.72 -20.62
N PHE A 144 -7.91 8.93 -20.48
CA PHE A 144 -8.94 8.36 -21.32
C PHE A 144 -8.82 8.80 -22.79
N ILE A 145 -8.57 10.09 -23.04
CA ILE A 145 -8.39 10.64 -24.39
C ILE A 145 -6.97 10.43 -24.97
N GLY A 146 -6.03 9.91 -24.15
CA GLY A 146 -4.65 9.65 -24.59
C GLY A 146 -3.73 10.88 -24.63
N HIS A 147 -4.09 12.00 -23.97
CA HIS A 147 -3.37 13.27 -24.02
C HIS A 147 -2.54 13.57 -22.74
N THR A 148 -2.01 12.54 -22.12
CA THR A 148 -1.23 12.66 -20.86
C THR A 148 0.09 13.43 -21.02
N ALA A 149 0.61 13.58 -22.23
CA ALA A 149 1.83 14.34 -22.50
C ALA A 149 1.65 15.87 -22.36
N TRP A 150 0.41 16.37 -22.34
CA TRP A 150 0.15 17.82 -22.27
C TRP A 150 0.51 18.45 -20.91
N LEU A 151 0.48 17.64 -19.85
CA LEU A 151 0.80 18.14 -18.51
C LEU A 151 2.04 17.41 -17.97
N PRO A 152 3.13 18.15 -17.66
CA PRO A 152 4.32 17.58 -17.03
C PRO A 152 3.99 16.87 -15.73
N GLY A 153 4.59 15.70 -15.50
CA GLY A 153 4.38 14.93 -14.25
C GLY A 153 3.08 14.11 -14.22
N MET A 154 2.26 14.15 -15.25
CA MET A 154 1.09 13.27 -15.33
C MET A 154 1.52 11.84 -15.70
N MET A 155 1.01 10.84 -14.97
CA MET A 155 1.27 9.43 -15.26
C MET A 155 0.65 9.05 -16.61
N ARG A 156 1.49 8.50 -17.51
CA ARG A 156 1.06 8.07 -18.84
C ARG A 156 0.32 6.75 -18.77
N ALA A 157 -0.87 6.70 -19.37
CA ALA A 157 -1.57 5.44 -19.56
C ALA A 157 -0.85 4.57 -20.59
N PRO A 158 -0.80 3.23 -20.40
CA PRO A 158 -0.17 2.33 -21.36
C PRO A 158 -0.89 2.31 -22.71
N GLN A 159 -2.19 2.58 -22.69
CA GLN A 159 -3.04 2.66 -23.89
C GLN A 159 -4.20 3.63 -23.67
N LYS A 160 -4.79 4.11 -24.76
CA LYS A 160 -5.99 4.95 -24.74
C LYS A 160 -7.16 4.20 -24.06
N TYR A 161 -8.06 4.92 -23.42
CA TYR A 161 -9.21 4.41 -22.65
C TYR A 161 -8.84 3.64 -21.37
N PHE A 162 -7.57 3.55 -21.01
CA PHE A 162 -7.12 2.92 -19.78
C PHE A 162 -6.88 3.98 -18.70
N VAL A 163 -7.65 3.96 -17.62
CA VAL A 163 -7.58 4.95 -16.55
C VAL A 163 -7.15 4.34 -15.22
N PHE A 164 -6.20 4.98 -14.56
CA PHE A 164 -5.73 4.62 -13.21
C PHE A 164 -5.35 5.85 -12.36
N GLY A 165 -5.58 7.07 -12.88
CA GLY A 165 -5.29 8.35 -12.21
C GLY A 165 -3.80 8.56 -11.96
N GLN A 166 -3.48 9.54 -11.10
CA GLN A 166 -2.12 9.71 -10.55
C GLN A 166 -1.82 8.71 -9.44
N VAL A 167 -2.85 8.07 -8.87
CA VAL A 167 -2.69 7.02 -7.88
C VAL A 167 -1.95 5.80 -8.46
N GLY A 168 -2.02 5.58 -9.76
CA GLY A 168 -1.26 4.56 -10.48
C GLY A 168 -1.83 3.14 -10.41
N GLN A 169 -2.99 2.94 -9.76
CA GLN A 169 -3.67 1.65 -9.65
C GLN A 169 -5.20 1.84 -9.68
N ARG A 170 -5.90 1.02 -10.47
CA ARG A 170 -7.37 1.15 -10.68
C ARG A 170 -8.19 0.95 -9.41
N ASN A 171 -7.82 -0.01 -8.56
CA ASN A 171 -8.55 -0.28 -7.31
C ASN A 171 -8.38 0.88 -6.32
N HIS A 172 -7.17 1.42 -6.18
CA HIS A 172 -6.89 2.59 -5.35
C HIS A 172 -7.59 3.84 -5.88
N LEU A 173 -7.62 4.03 -7.21
CA LEU A 173 -8.37 5.11 -7.82
C LEU A 173 -9.87 4.98 -7.51
N GLY A 174 -10.47 3.81 -7.69
CA GLY A 174 -11.86 3.55 -7.36
C GLY A 174 -12.19 3.84 -5.89
N HIS A 175 -11.29 3.47 -4.98
CA HIS A 175 -11.41 3.78 -3.55
C HIS A 175 -11.46 5.29 -3.31
N TYR A 176 -10.47 6.03 -3.83
CA TYR A 176 -10.37 7.46 -3.65
C TYR A 176 -11.54 8.24 -4.28
N MET A 177 -11.97 7.82 -5.47
CA MET A 177 -13.14 8.40 -6.14
C MET A 177 -14.43 8.16 -5.36
N MET A 178 -14.61 6.98 -4.74
CA MET A 178 -15.75 6.72 -3.84
C MET A 178 -15.73 7.63 -2.61
N TRP A 179 -14.57 7.93 -2.03
CA TRP A 179 -14.47 8.95 -0.99
C TRP A 179 -14.95 10.33 -1.48
N GLY A 180 -14.59 10.70 -2.72
CA GLY A 180 -15.06 11.94 -3.35
C GLY A 180 -16.57 12.00 -3.53
N VAL A 181 -17.19 10.88 -3.97
CA VAL A 181 -18.66 10.77 -4.12
C VAL A 181 -19.38 10.90 -2.77
N LEU A 182 -18.87 10.25 -1.72
CA LEU A 182 -19.43 10.36 -0.37
C LEU A 182 -19.28 11.77 0.20
N ALA A 183 -18.14 12.42 -0.06
CA ALA A 183 -17.89 13.80 0.32
C ALA A 183 -18.85 14.77 -0.41
N LEU A 184 -19.10 14.56 -1.70
CA LEU A 184 -20.11 15.31 -2.47
C LEU A 184 -21.49 15.15 -1.88
N GLY A 185 -21.94 13.92 -1.58
CA GLY A 185 -23.23 13.64 -0.94
C GLY A 185 -23.40 14.37 0.40
N TYR A 186 -22.33 14.38 1.20
CA TYR A 186 -22.30 15.10 2.47
C TYR A 186 -22.43 16.63 2.28
N LEU A 187 -21.59 17.23 1.45
CA LEU A 187 -21.59 18.68 1.21
C LEU A 187 -22.92 19.14 0.60
N TRP A 188 -23.48 18.37 -0.32
CA TRP A 188 -24.78 18.63 -0.91
C TRP A 188 -25.91 18.53 0.14
N SER A 189 -25.90 17.51 0.98
CA SER A 189 -26.87 17.34 2.05
C SER A 189 -26.85 18.50 3.06
N ARG A 190 -25.67 19.06 3.32
CA ARG A 190 -25.43 20.20 4.21
C ARG A 190 -25.68 21.57 3.55
N ARG A 191 -26.12 21.59 2.28
CA ARG A 191 -26.33 22.81 1.48
C ARG A 191 -25.07 23.68 1.35
N ARG A 192 -23.90 23.06 1.29
CA ARG A 192 -22.60 23.74 1.10
C ARG A 192 -22.29 23.98 -0.38
N LEU A 193 -23.05 23.37 -1.28
CA LEU A 193 -22.96 23.52 -2.73
C LEU A 193 -24.35 23.91 -3.27
N PRO A 194 -24.40 24.85 -4.24
CA PRO A 194 -25.60 25.07 -5.06
C PRO A 194 -26.01 23.78 -5.76
N GLY A 195 -27.31 23.51 -5.87
CA GLY A 195 -27.83 22.25 -6.41
C GLY A 195 -27.32 21.94 -7.83
N LEU A 196 -27.25 22.94 -8.70
CA LEU A 196 -26.75 22.78 -10.07
C LEU A 196 -25.26 22.40 -10.11
N ILE A 197 -24.42 23.02 -9.26
CA ILE A 197 -23.00 22.68 -9.15
C ILE A 197 -22.83 21.27 -8.59
N ALA A 198 -23.60 20.92 -7.56
CA ALA A 198 -23.56 19.57 -6.99
C ALA A 198 -23.97 18.51 -8.01
N LEU A 199 -24.99 18.78 -8.84
CA LEU A 199 -25.41 17.91 -9.93
C LEU A 199 -24.34 17.77 -11.02
N ALA A 200 -23.72 18.87 -11.44
CA ALA A 200 -22.64 18.83 -12.43
C ALA A 200 -21.43 18.01 -11.94
N LEU A 201 -21.04 18.21 -10.67
CA LEU A 201 -19.96 17.41 -10.05
C LEU A 201 -20.36 15.93 -9.90
N ALA A 202 -21.63 15.64 -9.59
CA ALA A 202 -22.12 14.27 -9.53
C ALA A 202 -21.99 13.58 -10.89
N VAL A 203 -22.51 14.22 -11.96
CA VAL A 203 -22.42 13.68 -13.33
C VAL A 203 -20.96 13.44 -13.71
N PHE A 204 -20.06 14.41 -13.47
CA PHE A 204 -18.63 14.26 -13.75
C PHE A 204 -18.00 13.08 -13.01
N LEU A 205 -18.16 12.99 -11.68
CA LEU A 205 -17.57 11.91 -10.88
C LEU A 205 -18.14 10.54 -11.25
N LEU A 206 -19.45 10.46 -11.54
CA LEU A 206 -20.09 9.20 -11.95
C LEU A 206 -19.58 8.73 -13.31
N GLN A 207 -19.38 9.62 -14.28
CA GLN A 207 -18.78 9.27 -15.58
C GLN A 207 -17.35 8.74 -15.39
N VAL A 208 -16.52 9.43 -14.58
CA VAL A 208 -15.15 8.98 -14.30
C VAL A 208 -15.14 7.61 -13.62
N ILE A 209 -15.97 7.41 -12.59
CA ILE A 209 -16.06 6.11 -11.91
C ILE A 209 -16.54 5.03 -12.88
N GLY A 210 -17.48 5.34 -13.77
CA GLY A 210 -18.04 4.40 -14.74
C GLY A 210 -17.00 3.80 -15.68
N VAL A 211 -15.93 4.56 -16.03
CA VAL A 211 -14.84 4.07 -16.90
C VAL A 211 -13.70 3.38 -16.11
N ILE A 212 -13.74 3.37 -14.79
CA ILE A 212 -12.77 2.63 -13.98
C ILE A 212 -13.16 1.16 -13.93
N THR A 213 -12.44 0.31 -14.64
CA THR A 213 -12.69 -1.14 -14.71
C THR A 213 -12.20 -1.88 -13.46
N SER A 214 -12.81 -1.58 -12.28
CA SER A 214 -12.46 -2.19 -10.99
C SER A 214 -13.65 -2.90 -10.35
N ARG A 215 -13.50 -4.19 -10.09
CA ARG A 215 -14.51 -5.00 -9.38
C ARG A 215 -14.75 -4.55 -7.93
N THR A 216 -13.74 -3.94 -7.30
CA THR A 216 -13.83 -3.48 -5.92
C THR A 216 -14.88 -2.39 -5.73
N ILE A 217 -15.18 -1.60 -6.77
CA ILE A 217 -16.24 -0.57 -6.74
C ILE A 217 -17.60 -1.21 -6.45
N MET A 218 -17.86 -2.39 -7.02
CA MET A 218 -19.14 -3.10 -6.79
C MET A 218 -19.28 -3.55 -5.34
N VAL A 219 -18.16 -3.94 -4.71
CA VAL A 219 -18.17 -4.30 -3.27
C VAL A 219 -18.47 -3.07 -2.42
N TYR A 220 -17.93 -1.89 -2.77
CA TYR A 220 -18.24 -0.65 -2.06
C TYR A 220 -19.72 -0.27 -2.23
N VAL A 221 -20.26 -0.39 -3.44
CA VAL A 221 -21.69 -0.14 -3.72
C VAL A 221 -22.56 -1.05 -2.86
N GLY A 222 -22.28 -2.37 -2.86
CA GLY A 222 -23.04 -3.33 -2.05
C GLY A 222 -23.00 -3.00 -0.56
N ALA A 223 -21.81 -2.71 -0.02
CA ALA A 223 -21.67 -2.34 1.39
C ALA A 223 -22.38 -1.04 1.74
N LEU A 224 -22.35 -0.02 0.87
CA LEU A 224 -23.01 1.26 1.11
C LEU A 224 -24.52 1.16 0.96
N LEU A 225 -25.05 0.31 0.07
CA LEU A 225 -26.48 0.04 -0.05
C LEU A 225 -27.06 -0.62 1.22
N LEU A 226 -26.23 -1.35 1.98
CA LEU A 226 -26.60 -1.89 3.29
C LEU A 226 -26.39 -0.86 4.41
N LEU A 227 -25.27 -0.16 4.39
CA LEU A 227 -24.87 0.75 5.47
C LEU A 227 -25.74 2.02 5.51
N VAL A 228 -26.08 2.64 4.36
CA VAL A 228 -26.82 3.91 4.34
C VAL A 228 -28.20 3.78 4.95
N PRO A 229 -29.03 2.74 4.64
CA PRO A 229 -30.30 2.50 5.33
C PRO A 229 -30.11 2.20 6.82
N LEU A 230 -29.08 1.42 7.19
CA LEU A 230 -28.78 1.14 8.60
C LEU A 230 -28.49 2.44 9.38
N LEU A 231 -27.68 3.33 8.82
CA LEU A 231 -27.38 4.63 9.42
C LEU A 231 -28.64 5.50 9.54
N TYR A 232 -29.58 5.41 8.57
CA TYR A 232 -30.86 6.09 8.67
C TYR A 232 -31.68 5.58 9.84
N VAL A 233 -31.76 4.26 10.04
CA VAL A 233 -32.47 3.65 11.18
C VAL A 233 -31.84 4.11 12.51
N LEU A 234 -30.52 4.17 12.60
CA LEU A 234 -29.81 4.58 13.82
C LEU A 234 -29.90 6.09 14.11
N GLY A 235 -29.85 6.93 13.08
CA GLY A 235 -29.82 8.39 13.21
C GLY A 235 -31.17 9.09 12.99
N GLY A 236 -32.09 8.42 12.33
CA GLY A 236 -33.45 8.90 12.10
C GLY A 236 -33.57 10.13 11.18
N ARG A 237 -34.64 10.95 11.44
CA ARG A 237 -34.97 12.12 10.59
C ARG A 237 -33.81 13.08 10.27
N PRO A 238 -32.86 13.40 11.18
CA PRO A 238 -31.71 14.27 10.87
C PRO A 238 -30.83 13.77 9.73
N LEU A 239 -30.77 12.45 9.48
CA LEU A 239 -29.98 11.86 8.40
C LEU A 239 -30.76 11.70 7.08
N ARG A 240 -32.07 11.93 7.04
CA ARG A 240 -32.93 11.67 5.87
C ARG A 240 -32.34 12.25 4.57
N ARG A 241 -31.92 13.52 4.60
CA ARG A 241 -31.39 14.19 3.42
C ARG A 241 -30.03 13.64 3.00
N TRP A 242 -29.16 13.36 3.97
CA TRP A 242 -27.85 12.74 3.71
C TRP A 242 -28.02 11.34 3.12
N CYS A 243 -28.87 10.50 3.70
CA CYS A 243 -29.14 9.15 3.22
C CYS A 243 -29.74 9.14 1.81
N ALA A 244 -30.70 10.04 1.54
CA ALA A 244 -31.33 10.13 0.23
C ALA A 244 -30.34 10.54 -0.86
N LEU A 245 -29.54 11.59 -0.64
CA LEU A 245 -28.57 12.06 -1.63
C LEU A 245 -27.40 11.08 -1.79
N THR A 246 -26.88 10.53 -0.70
CA THR A 246 -25.81 9.54 -0.75
C THR A 246 -26.28 8.25 -1.39
N GLY A 247 -27.47 7.77 -1.04
CA GLY A 247 -28.08 6.59 -1.68
C GLY A 247 -28.30 6.78 -3.18
N LEU A 248 -28.79 7.97 -3.60
CA LEU A 248 -28.93 8.32 -5.01
C LEU A 248 -27.58 8.29 -5.75
N LEU A 249 -26.52 8.86 -5.14
CA LEU A 249 -25.18 8.84 -5.72
C LEU A 249 -24.61 7.43 -5.82
N VAL A 250 -24.82 6.58 -4.80
CA VAL A 250 -24.38 5.17 -4.82
C VAL A 250 -25.10 4.38 -5.90
N LEU A 251 -26.42 4.58 -6.08
CA LEU A 251 -27.16 4.01 -7.20
C LEU A 251 -26.70 4.57 -8.55
N GLY A 252 -26.31 5.86 -8.60
CA GLY A 252 -25.67 6.47 -9.76
C GLY A 252 -24.33 5.82 -10.12
N VAL A 253 -23.51 5.45 -9.12
CA VAL A 253 -22.27 4.69 -9.34
C VAL A 253 -22.58 3.32 -9.93
N LEU A 254 -23.59 2.62 -9.41
CA LEU A 254 -24.01 1.33 -9.98
C LEU A 254 -24.43 1.48 -11.44
N ALA A 255 -25.29 2.46 -11.73
CA ALA A 255 -25.73 2.74 -13.10
C ALA A 255 -24.56 3.11 -14.01
N ALA A 256 -23.62 3.95 -13.55
CA ALA A 256 -22.44 4.33 -14.32
C ALA A 256 -21.53 3.13 -14.63
N GLN A 257 -21.34 2.20 -13.69
CA GLN A 257 -20.56 0.98 -13.90
C GLN A 257 -21.20 -0.01 -14.88
N LEU A 258 -22.50 0.11 -15.12
CA LEU A 258 -23.22 -0.69 -16.13
C LEU A 258 -23.24 0.01 -17.50
N ILE A 259 -23.52 1.31 -17.51
CA ILE A 259 -23.76 2.09 -18.73
C ILE A 259 -22.47 2.52 -19.42
N MET A 260 -21.47 3.02 -18.68
CA MET A 260 -20.25 3.59 -19.28
C MET A 260 -19.40 2.58 -20.04
N PRO A 261 -19.18 1.35 -19.54
CA PRO A 261 -18.48 0.33 -20.33
C PRO A 261 -19.22 -0.02 -21.63
N TRP A 262 -20.54 -0.17 -21.57
CA TRP A 262 -21.35 -0.42 -22.76
C TRP A 262 -21.23 0.72 -23.79
N LEU A 263 -21.28 1.98 -23.35
CA LEU A 263 -21.08 3.14 -24.23
C LEU A 263 -19.69 3.15 -24.87
N VAL A 264 -18.64 2.86 -24.08
CA VAL A 264 -17.26 2.82 -24.59
C VAL A 264 -17.08 1.70 -25.62
N ASP A 265 -17.56 0.50 -25.31
CA ASP A 265 -17.44 -0.66 -26.21
C ASP A 265 -18.26 -0.48 -27.49
N THR A 266 -19.43 0.15 -27.41
CA THR A 266 -20.31 0.32 -28.58
C THR A 266 -19.86 1.46 -29.50
N TRP A 267 -19.38 2.59 -28.94
CA TRP A 267 -19.20 3.83 -29.70
C TRP A 267 -17.76 4.30 -29.86
N LEU A 268 -16.84 3.89 -28.96
CA LEU A 268 -15.50 4.46 -28.91
C LEU A 268 -14.40 3.43 -29.21
N ALA A 269 -14.50 2.22 -28.69
CA ALA A 269 -13.45 1.23 -28.78
C ALA A 269 -14.01 -0.19 -28.58
N PRO A 270 -14.54 -0.81 -29.64
CA PRO A 270 -14.90 -2.22 -29.62
C PRO A 270 -13.70 -3.06 -29.16
N ASP A 271 -13.92 -4.02 -28.27
CA ASP A 271 -12.93 -4.98 -27.73
C ASP A 271 -11.88 -4.47 -26.73
N VAL A 272 -11.95 -3.20 -26.26
CA VAL A 272 -10.90 -2.66 -25.38
C VAL A 272 -11.17 -2.86 -23.90
N GLN A 273 -12.43 -3.04 -23.45
CA GLN A 273 -12.71 -3.14 -22.01
C GLN A 273 -13.79 -4.16 -21.65
N SER A 274 -13.41 -5.18 -20.88
CA SER A 274 -14.36 -5.89 -20.04
C SER A 274 -14.75 -5.00 -18.86
N SER A 275 -16.05 -4.73 -18.68
CA SER A 275 -16.56 -3.98 -17.52
C SER A 275 -16.21 -4.65 -16.19
N GLY A 276 -16.18 -3.88 -15.08
CA GLY A 276 -16.05 -4.44 -13.73
C GLY A 276 -17.13 -5.49 -13.46
N VAL A 277 -18.35 -5.28 -13.96
CA VAL A 277 -19.48 -6.21 -13.90
C VAL A 277 -19.26 -7.40 -14.83
N GLY A 278 -18.80 -7.19 -16.07
CA GLY A 278 -18.47 -8.30 -17.00
C GLY A 278 -17.44 -9.25 -16.43
N ARG A 279 -16.43 -8.74 -15.75
CA ARG A 279 -15.42 -9.54 -15.04
C ARG A 279 -15.95 -10.29 -13.81
N LEU A 280 -17.03 -9.81 -13.19
CA LEU A 280 -17.69 -10.54 -12.10
C LEU A 280 -18.53 -11.70 -12.66
N VAL A 281 -19.19 -11.48 -13.82
CA VAL A 281 -20.08 -12.47 -14.43
C VAL A 281 -19.30 -13.55 -15.20
N SER A 282 -18.14 -13.20 -15.82
CA SER A 282 -17.32 -14.16 -16.59
C SER A 282 -16.59 -15.21 -15.74
N GLY A 283 -16.77 -15.21 -14.44
CA GLY A 283 -16.13 -16.18 -13.55
C GLY A 283 -14.62 -15.96 -13.31
N ASP A 284 -14.00 -14.94 -13.91
CA ASP A 284 -12.64 -14.46 -13.60
C ASP A 284 -12.52 -13.91 -12.16
N ALA A 285 -13.46 -14.32 -11.29
CA ALA A 285 -13.66 -13.76 -9.97
C ALA A 285 -12.46 -13.94 -9.03
N ALA A 286 -11.74 -15.04 -9.16
CA ALA A 286 -10.48 -15.22 -8.48
C ALA A 286 -9.41 -15.40 -9.55
N SER A 287 -8.45 -14.46 -9.67
CA SER A 287 -7.21 -14.87 -10.33
C SER A 287 -6.71 -16.09 -9.57
N PRO A 288 -6.32 -17.18 -10.24
CA PRO A 288 -5.89 -18.44 -9.58
C PRO A 288 -4.86 -18.20 -8.47
N GLY A 289 -4.09 -17.08 -8.56
CA GLY A 289 -3.14 -16.66 -7.55
C GLY A 289 -3.75 -16.22 -6.22
N ARG A 290 -4.91 -15.53 -6.20
CA ARG A 290 -5.45 -15.01 -4.92
C ARG A 290 -6.00 -16.11 -4.02
N SER A 291 -6.70 -17.11 -4.58
CA SER A 291 -7.21 -18.24 -3.78
C SER A 291 -6.09 -19.07 -3.17
N SER A 292 -5.01 -19.28 -3.93
CA SER A 292 -3.79 -19.92 -3.41
C SER A 292 -3.14 -19.12 -2.29
N GLU A 293 -3.00 -17.80 -2.44
CA GLU A 293 -2.43 -16.93 -1.40
C GLU A 293 -3.31 -16.86 -0.15
N TRP A 294 -4.64 -16.88 -0.27
CA TRP A 294 -5.54 -16.98 0.87
C TRP A 294 -5.39 -18.31 1.62
N ALA A 295 -5.28 -19.42 0.89
CA ALA A 295 -5.03 -20.73 1.50
C ALA A 295 -3.68 -20.79 2.21
N LYS A 296 -2.63 -20.21 1.62
CA LYS A 296 -1.31 -20.06 2.27
C LYS A 296 -1.39 -19.22 3.54
N ALA A 297 -2.01 -18.03 3.49
CA ALA A 297 -2.13 -17.17 4.66
C ALA A 297 -2.90 -17.83 5.81
N TRP A 298 -3.96 -18.58 5.48
CA TRP A 298 -4.69 -19.37 6.48
C TRP A 298 -3.82 -20.49 7.07
N THR A 299 -3.05 -21.20 6.24
CA THR A 299 -2.11 -22.24 6.70
C THR A 299 -1.06 -21.66 7.63
N VAL A 300 -0.44 -20.53 7.26
CA VAL A 300 0.53 -19.81 8.11
C VAL A 300 -0.09 -19.44 9.45
N PHE A 301 -1.32 -18.92 9.45
CA PHE A 301 -2.02 -18.61 10.70
C PHE A 301 -2.25 -19.85 11.57
N MET A 302 -2.67 -20.97 10.98
CA MET A 302 -2.90 -22.21 11.73
C MET A 302 -1.62 -22.80 12.32
N GLU A 303 -0.48 -22.62 11.65
CA GLU A 303 0.84 -23.04 12.14
C GLU A 303 1.37 -22.07 13.23
N HIS A 304 1.04 -20.77 13.17
CA HIS A 304 1.51 -19.72 14.08
C HIS A 304 0.37 -18.89 14.69
N PRO A 305 -0.60 -19.49 15.44
CA PRO A 305 -1.87 -18.83 15.74
C PRO A 305 -1.78 -17.65 16.72
N TRP A 306 -0.77 -17.59 17.60
CA TRP A 306 -0.73 -16.57 18.66
C TRP A 306 -0.15 -15.23 18.23
N LEU A 307 1.07 -15.22 17.71
CA LEU A 307 1.80 -14.01 17.31
C LEU A 307 2.03 -13.92 15.81
N GLY A 308 1.60 -14.92 15.03
CA GLY A 308 1.92 -15.03 13.62
C GLY A 308 3.43 -15.26 13.37
N VAL A 309 3.84 -15.10 12.12
CA VAL A 309 5.24 -15.25 11.70
C VAL A 309 6.06 -13.97 11.83
N GLY A 310 5.45 -12.90 12.31
CA GLY A 310 6.05 -11.57 12.42
C GLY A 310 5.75 -10.68 11.23
N TRP A 311 5.84 -9.39 11.49
CA TRP A 311 5.51 -8.35 10.52
C TRP A 311 6.36 -8.44 9.26
N GLN A 312 5.72 -8.45 8.10
CA GLN A 312 6.30 -8.66 6.76
C GLN A 312 6.97 -10.03 6.54
N GLY A 313 6.68 -11.02 7.41
CA GLY A 313 7.19 -12.38 7.28
C GLY A 313 6.44 -13.24 6.25
N TYR A 314 5.24 -12.81 5.82
CA TYR A 314 4.39 -13.59 4.91
C TYR A 314 5.09 -13.96 3.59
N ALA A 315 5.92 -13.07 3.02
CA ALA A 315 6.61 -13.35 1.75
C ALA A 315 7.52 -14.59 1.81
N HIS A 316 8.22 -14.79 2.93
CA HIS A 316 9.05 -15.97 3.17
C HIS A 316 8.18 -17.24 3.27
N GLU A 317 7.10 -17.18 4.05
CA GLU A 317 6.21 -18.31 4.25
C GLU A 317 5.44 -18.70 2.98
N SER A 318 4.96 -17.71 2.20
CA SER A 318 4.34 -17.97 0.90
C SER A 318 5.29 -18.71 -0.05
N PHE A 319 6.58 -18.33 -0.04
CA PHE A 319 7.62 -19.03 -0.81
C PHE A 319 7.85 -20.45 -0.27
N ALA A 320 8.01 -20.63 1.04
CA ALA A 320 8.26 -21.92 1.67
C ALA A 320 7.10 -22.90 1.46
N LEU A 321 5.83 -22.44 1.58
CA LEU A 321 4.65 -23.28 1.35
C LEU A 321 4.55 -23.73 -0.10
N ALA A 322 4.95 -22.90 -1.08
CA ALA A 322 4.98 -23.33 -2.47
C ALA A 322 5.93 -24.53 -2.72
N MET A 323 6.89 -24.77 -1.82
CA MET A 323 7.79 -25.93 -1.88
C MET A 323 7.18 -27.19 -1.26
N ARG A 324 6.22 -27.05 -0.31
CA ARG A 324 5.63 -28.18 0.42
C ARG A 324 4.64 -29.02 -0.43
N GLY A 325 4.01 -28.43 -1.47
CA GLY A 325 3.05 -29.18 -2.29
C GLY A 325 2.53 -28.45 -3.52
N SER A 326 1.96 -29.21 -4.47
CA SER A 326 1.39 -28.65 -5.70
C SER A 326 0.17 -27.74 -5.46
N ALA A 327 -0.58 -27.97 -4.37
CA ALA A 327 -1.75 -27.15 -4.00
C ALA A 327 -1.43 -25.66 -3.78
N PHE A 328 -0.18 -25.34 -3.39
CA PHE A 328 0.28 -23.99 -3.11
C PHE A 328 1.11 -23.39 -4.24
N ARG A 329 1.32 -24.12 -5.34
CA ARG A 329 2.10 -23.63 -6.48
C ARG A 329 1.22 -22.81 -7.41
N ASN A 330 1.71 -21.63 -7.76
CA ASN A 330 1.07 -20.77 -8.74
C ASN A 330 1.99 -20.62 -9.95
N TYR A 331 1.82 -21.51 -10.93
CA TYR A 331 2.69 -21.60 -12.09
C TYR A 331 2.63 -20.39 -13.04
N ASP A 332 1.58 -19.59 -12.93
CA ASP A 332 1.35 -18.46 -13.85
C ASP A 332 1.89 -17.12 -13.34
N VAL A 333 2.32 -17.08 -12.07
CA VAL A 333 2.77 -15.84 -11.45
C VAL A 333 4.29 -15.81 -11.35
N GLY A 334 4.90 -14.88 -12.06
CA GLY A 334 6.35 -14.65 -12.06
C GLY A 334 6.84 -13.65 -11.02
N VAL A 335 6.04 -13.38 -9.98
CA VAL A 335 6.32 -12.37 -8.95
C VAL A 335 6.19 -12.96 -7.55
N LEU A 336 6.99 -12.45 -6.60
CA LEU A 336 6.85 -12.80 -5.19
C LEU A 336 5.62 -12.12 -4.61
N PHE A 337 4.71 -12.90 -4.04
CA PHE A 337 3.62 -12.34 -3.24
C PHE A 337 4.16 -11.92 -1.87
N THR A 338 4.18 -10.62 -1.64
CA THR A 338 4.57 -10.05 -0.35
C THR A 338 3.39 -9.86 0.61
N HIS A 339 2.16 -10.07 0.10
CA HIS A 339 0.90 -9.96 0.83
C HIS A 339 -0.12 -10.94 0.27
N SER A 340 -1.03 -11.42 1.12
CA SER A 340 -2.11 -12.34 0.74
C SER A 340 -3.24 -11.69 -0.09
N HIS A 341 -3.20 -10.37 -0.32
CA HIS A 341 -4.30 -9.58 -0.91
C HIS A 341 -5.63 -9.67 -0.14
N ASN A 342 -5.55 -9.91 1.16
CA ASN A 342 -6.64 -9.84 2.10
C ASN A 342 -6.06 -9.42 3.46
N SER A 343 -6.30 -8.17 3.86
CA SER A 343 -5.71 -7.61 5.08
C SER A 343 -6.11 -8.36 6.35
N MET A 344 -7.26 -9.03 6.37
CA MET A 344 -7.68 -9.82 7.54
C MET A 344 -6.81 -11.08 7.66
N LEU A 345 -6.65 -11.81 6.56
CA LEU A 345 -5.79 -13.01 6.54
C LEU A 345 -4.32 -12.65 6.76
N GLU A 346 -3.88 -11.52 6.20
CA GLU A 346 -2.52 -11.00 6.40
C GLU A 346 -2.23 -10.71 7.87
N ILE A 347 -3.14 -10.00 8.55
CA ILE A 347 -3.00 -9.70 9.99
C ILE A 347 -2.99 -11.00 10.81
N LEU A 348 -3.83 -11.98 10.47
CA LEU A 348 -3.82 -13.28 11.13
C LEU A 348 -2.51 -14.03 10.90
N ALA A 349 -2.00 -14.05 9.68
CA ALA A 349 -0.75 -14.74 9.34
C ALA A 349 0.47 -14.08 9.98
N GLU A 350 0.57 -12.75 9.93
CA GLU A 350 1.75 -12.02 10.41
C GLU A 350 1.70 -11.64 11.89
N MET A 351 0.49 -11.39 12.47
CA MET A 351 0.32 -10.89 13.84
C MET A 351 -0.42 -11.87 14.75
N GLY A 352 -0.96 -12.95 14.20
CA GLY A 352 -1.73 -13.95 14.95
C GLY A 352 -3.04 -13.40 15.55
N VAL A 353 -3.66 -14.20 16.41
CA VAL A 353 -4.92 -13.81 17.09
C VAL A 353 -4.74 -12.61 18.02
N VAL A 354 -3.58 -12.46 18.65
CA VAL A 354 -3.30 -11.33 19.57
C VAL A 354 -3.29 -10.02 18.79
N GLY A 355 -2.58 -9.97 17.66
CA GLY A 355 -2.57 -8.81 16.78
C GLY A 355 -3.92 -8.54 16.14
N ALA A 356 -4.65 -9.58 15.72
CA ALA A 356 -5.98 -9.45 15.15
C ALA A 356 -6.99 -8.86 16.16
N ILE A 357 -7.00 -9.32 17.40
CA ILE A 357 -7.84 -8.75 18.46
C ILE A 357 -7.46 -7.28 18.70
N LEU A 358 -6.17 -6.95 18.73
CA LEU A 358 -5.73 -5.58 18.93
C LEU A 358 -6.18 -4.67 17.77
N VAL A 359 -6.01 -5.09 16.52
CA VAL A 359 -6.38 -4.29 15.33
C VAL A 359 -7.89 -4.16 15.21
N PHE A 360 -8.63 -5.27 15.15
CA PHE A 360 -10.08 -5.25 14.90
C PHE A 360 -10.86 -4.81 16.14
N GLY A 361 -10.46 -5.26 17.33
CA GLY A 361 -11.07 -4.84 18.58
C GLY A 361 -10.84 -3.35 18.87
N GLY A 362 -9.63 -2.86 18.64
CA GLY A 362 -9.29 -1.44 18.78
C GLY A 362 -10.02 -0.57 17.78
N TRP A 363 -10.10 -0.99 16.52
CA TRP A 363 -10.89 -0.29 15.51
C TRP A 363 -12.38 -0.25 15.88
N LEU A 364 -12.97 -1.38 16.27
CA LEU A 364 -14.36 -1.46 16.70
C LEU A 364 -14.62 -0.54 17.90
N ALA A 365 -13.74 -0.56 18.90
CA ALA A 365 -13.82 0.30 20.07
C ALA A 365 -13.84 1.80 19.68
N VAL A 366 -13.01 2.23 18.74
CA VAL A 366 -13.01 3.61 18.24
C VAL A 366 -14.29 3.90 17.44
N ALA A 367 -14.75 2.97 16.60
CA ALA A 367 -15.96 3.12 15.79
C ALA A 367 -17.22 3.29 16.63
N THR A 368 -17.32 2.64 17.81
CA THR A 368 -18.45 2.82 18.74
C THR A 368 -18.66 4.28 19.16
N GLY A 369 -17.60 5.11 19.11
CA GLY A 369 -17.71 6.54 19.36
C GLY A 369 -18.64 7.28 18.40
N TYR A 370 -18.92 6.72 17.22
CA TYR A 370 -19.84 7.27 16.22
C TYR A 370 -21.28 6.77 16.37
N LEU A 371 -21.48 5.59 16.97
CA LEU A 371 -22.79 4.87 16.98
C LEU A 371 -23.76 5.29 18.08
N LYS A 372 -23.57 6.46 18.68
CA LYS A 372 -24.41 6.94 19.79
C LYS A 372 -25.72 7.57 19.34
N LYS A 373 -26.69 7.64 20.27
CA LYS A 373 -27.97 8.32 20.05
C LYS A 373 -27.73 9.74 19.48
N GLY A 374 -28.41 10.09 18.37
CA GLY A 374 -28.25 11.36 17.69
C GLY A 374 -27.10 11.37 16.66
N LEU A 375 -26.87 10.24 15.98
CA LEU A 375 -25.94 10.14 14.86
C LEU A 375 -26.18 11.27 13.85
N GLY A 376 -25.20 12.15 13.68
CA GLY A 376 -25.24 13.26 12.72
C GLY A 376 -24.62 12.90 11.36
N ALA A 377 -24.85 13.75 10.35
CA ALA A 377 -24.35 13.53 8.99
C ALA A 377 -22.82 13.45 8.94
N SER A 378 -22.09 14.17 9.80
CA SER A 378 -20.62 14.10 9.89
C SER A 378 -20.14 12.73 10.37
N SER A 379 -20.81 12.14 11.37
CA SER A 379 -20.52 10.79 11.84
C SER A 379 -20.88 9.74 10.78
N ALA A 380 -22.00 9.90 10.09
CA ALA A 380 -22.43 9.03 9.01
C ALA A 380 -21.41 9.05 7.84
N LEU A 381 -20.90 10.23 7.47
CA LEU A 381 -19.83 10.37 6.49
C LEU A 381 -18.59 9.58 6.90
N MET A 382 -18.09 9.77 8.13
CA MET A 382 -16.89 9.06 8.60
C MET A 382 -17.06 7.55 8.56
N LEU A 383 -18.21 7.04 9.01
CA LEU A 383 -18.53 5.61 8.97
C LEU A 383 -18.58 5.08 7.53
N ALA A 384 -19.19 5.84 6.59
CA ALA A 384 -19.25 5.44 5.18
C ALA A 384 -17.86 5.43 4.51
N LEU A 385 -17.02 6.44 4.77
CA LEU A 385 -15.64 6.51 4.26
C LEU A 385 -14.80 5.35 4.80
N MET A 386 -14.90 5.05 6.11
CA MET A 386 -14.21 3.90 6.72
C MET A 386 -14.73 2.58 6.15
N ALA A 387 -16.03 2.43 5.90
CA ALA A 387 -16.59 1.22 5.30
C ALA A 387 -16.01 0.93 3.92
N VAL A 388 -15.86 1.94 3.05
CA VAL A 388 -15.19 1.80 1.75
C VAL A 388 -13.75 1.30 1.93
N SER A 389 -12.99 1.88 2.87
CA SER A 389 -11.61 1.48 3.14
C SER A 389 -11.49 0.05 3.65
N LEU A 390 -12.40 -0.37 4.54
CA LEU A 390 -12.41 -1.73 5.08
C LEU A 390 -12.83 -2.76 4.04
N CYS A 391 -13.84 -2.44 3.19
CA CYS A 391 -14.21 -3.28 2.06
C CYS A 391 -13.03 -3.47 1.09
N HIS A 392 -12.26 -2.40 0.83
CA HIS A 392 -11.04 -2.52 0.03
C HIS A 392 -10.02 -3.43 0.71
N SER A 393 -9.86 -3.31 2.02
CA SER A 393 -8.90 -4.11 2.80
C SER A 393 -9.21 -5.62 2.82
N LEU A 394 -10.45 -6.03 2.51
CA LEU A 394 -10.81 -7.43 2.33
C LEU A 394 -10.33 -8.01 0.97
N LEU A 395 -9.96 -7.15 0.01
CA LEU A 395 -9.61 -7.54 -1.36
C LEU A 395 -8.19 -7.15 -1.74
N GLU A 396 -7.58 -6.24 -0.98
CA GLU A 396 -6.28 -5.62 -1.18
C GLU A 396 -5.74 -5.18 0.19
N TYR A 397 -4.68 -4.37 0.21
CA TYR A 397 -4.04 -3.86 1.45
C TYR A 397 -3.85 -2.33 1.44
N PRO A 398 -4.91 -1.51 1.21
CA PRO A 398 -4.75 -0.06 1.07
C PRO A 398 -4.18 0.61 2.32
N LEU A 399 -4.46 0.08 3.51
CA LEU A 399 -4.01 0.67 4.77
C LEU A 399 -2.53 0.36 5.11
N TRP A 400 -1.84 -0.46 4.31
CA TRP A 400 -0.38 -0.59 4.33
C TRP A 400 0.31 0.62 3.70
N TYR A 401 -0.41 1.41 2.88
CA TYR A 401 0.10 2.65 2.32
C TYR A 401 -0.23 3.83 3.24
N VAL A 402 0.80 4.56 3.70
CA VAL A 402 0.66 5.68 4.64
C VAL A 402 -0.27 6.77 4.09
N TYR A 403 -0.28 6.99 2.77
CA TYR A 403 -1.15 7.98 2.15
C TYR A 403 -2.65 7.61 2.19
N PHE A 404 -3.03 6.32 2.34
CA PHE A 404 -4.38 5.89 2.67
C PHE A 404 -4.61 5.81 4.18
N LEU A 405 -3.60 5.36 4.93
CA LEU A 405 -3.67 5.26 6.39
C LEU A 405 -3.90 6.63 7.04
N THR A 406 -3.23 7.68 6.57
CA THR A 406 -3.34 9.04 7.13
C THR A 406 -4.77 9.57 7.07
N PRO A 407 -5.50 9.61 5.92
CA PRO A 407 -6.92 9.96 5.90
C PRO A 407 -7.79 9.01 6.73
N PHE A 408 -7.48 7.72 6.78
CA PHE A 408 -8.21 6.75 7.60
C PHE A 408 -8.09 7.07 9.10
N VAL A 409 -6.91 7.45 9.58
CA VAL A 409 -6.69 7.92 10.96
C VAL A 409 -7.46 9.21 11.24
N VAL A 410 -7.54 10.14 10.28
CA VAL A 410 -8.41 11.31 10.38
C VAL A 410 -9.86 10.86 10.56
N MET A 411 -10.37 9.96 9.71
CA MET A 411 -11.73 9.43 9.83
C MET A 411 -11.98 8.81 11.20
N MET A 412 -11.07 8.01 11.73
CA MET A 412 -11.17 7.40 13.07
C MET A 412 -11.21 8.44 14.19
N SER A 413 -10.59 9.60 13.99
CA SER A 413 -10.35 10.60 15.04
C SER A 413 -11.39 11.71 15.12
N LEU A 414 -12.30 11.82 14.13
CA LEU A 414 -13.34 12.86 14.07
C LEU A 414 -14.63 12.47 14.81
N THR A 415 -14.58 11.65 15.86
CA THR A 415 -15.74 11.31 16.70
C THR A 415 -16.34 12.57 17.35
N PRO A 416 -17.66 12.61 17.67
CA PRO A 416 -18.29 13.75 18.33
C PRO A 416 -17.56 14.15 19.61
N ALA A 417 -17.49 15.47 19.91
CA ALA A 417 -16.77 15.98 21.08
C ALA A 417 -17.31 15.45 22.42
N LYS A 418 -18.64 15.20 22.48
CA LYS A 418 -19.33 14.65 23.65
C LYS A 418 -19.43 13.11 23.64
N ALA A 419 -18.81 12.43 22.69
CA ALA A 419 -18.76 10.97 22.73
C ALA A 419 -18.15 10.59 24.10
N PRO A 420 -18.77 9.70 24.93
CA PRO A 420 -18.14 9.15 26.12
C PRO A 420 -16.90 8.45 25.59
N GLY A 421 -15.88 9.20 25.60
CA GLY A 421 -14.67 8.75 25.02
C GLY A 421 -13.77 8.30 26.14
N TRP A 422 -13.09 7.47 25.83
CA TRP A 422 -11.80 7.08 26.21
C TRP A 422 -10.88 8.32 26.36
N TYR A 423 -11.18 9.18 27.35
CA TYR A 423 -10.31 10.27 27.75
C TYR A 423 -9.53 9.80 28.97
N ILE A 424 -8.26 9.48 28.78
CA ILE A 424 -7.50 8.84 29.83
C ILE A 424 -6.95 9.85 30.83
N VAL A 425 -6.58 11.05 30.42
CA VAL A 425 -5.99 12.06 31.31
C VAL A 425 -6.15 13.49 30.73
N GLN A 426 -6.30 14.50 31.61
CA GLN A 426 -6.04 15.88 31.19
C GLN A 426 -4.53 16.02 30.94
N ALA A 427 -4.16 16.23 29.69
CA ALA A 427 -2.77 16.50 29.36
C ALA A 427 -2.34 17.85 29.92
N GLY A 428 -1.41 17.87 30.84
CA GLY A 428 -0.74 19.08 31.29
C GLY A 428 0.20 19.66 30.23
N LYS A 429 0.96 20.68 30.57
CA LYS A 429 1.93 21.31 29.64
C LYS A 429 3.03 20.34 29.16
N TRP A 430 3.41 19.38 29.97
CA TRP A 430 4.49 18.44 29.67
C TRP A 430 4.16 17.47 28.53
N PRO A 431 3.01 16.74 28.51
CA PRO A 431 2.63 15.90 27.38
C PRO A 431 2.54 16.68 26.06
N GLN A 432 2.06 17.92 26.09
CA GLN A 432 2.02 18.77 24.91
C GLN A 432 3.42 19.11 24.38
N ARG A 433 4.34 19.53 25.26
CA ARG A 433 5.73 19.83 24.89
C ARG A 433 6.44 18.59 24.35
N PHE A 434 6.23 17.44 24.99
CA PHE A 434 6.75 16.16 24.51
C PHE A 434 6.18 15.82 23.12
N GLY A 435 4.87 15.92 22.92
CA GLY A 435 4.24 15.69 21.61
C GLY A 435 4.78 16.61 20.52
N MET A 436 5.01 17.90 20.84
CA MET A 436 5.62 18.86 19.91
C MET A 436 7.06 18.50 19.57
N ALA A 437 7.87 18.17 20.58
CA ALA A 437 9.26 17.77 20.39
C ALA A 437 9.35 16.47 19.54
N PHE A 438 8.49 15.50 19.84
CA PHE A 438 8.42 14.25 19.07
C PHE A 438 7.97 14.51 17.63
N ALA A 439 6.95 15.35 17.38
CA ALA A 439 6.51 15.68 16.03
C ALA A 439 7.61 16.41 15.23
N ALA A 440 8.33 17.33 15.85
CA ALA A 440 9.44 18.04 15.22
C ALA A 440 10.62 17.08 14.91
N LEU A 441 10.96 16.20 15.84
CA LEU A 441 11.98 15.18 15.66
C LEU A 441 11.58 14.21 14.53
N ALA A 442 10.35 13.72 14.53
CA ALA A 442 9.84 12.85 13.47
C ALA A 442 9.93 13.52 12.10
N ALA A 443 9.53 14.79 11.99
CA ALA A 443 9.64 15.55 10.75
C ALA A 443 11.10 15.68 10.29
N ALA A 444 12.03 15.97 11.20
CA ALA A 444 13.47 16.06 10.88
C ALA A 444 14.03 14.71 10.41
N ILE A 445 13.69 13.62 11.09
CA ILE A 445 14.10 12.26 10.71
C ILE A 445 13.54 11.89 9.33
N ILE A 446 12.26 12.16 9.06
CA ILE A 446 11.63 11.86 7.76
C ILE A 446 12.38 12.59 6.63
N VAL A 447 12.71 13.87 6.83
CA VAL A 447 13.48 14.66 5.84
C VAL A 447 14.88 14.08 5.65
N GLN A 448 15.58 13.74 6.72
CA GLN A 448 16.91 13.10 6.67
C GLN A 448 16.86 11.78 5.89
N TYR A 449 15.87 10.92 6.16
CA TYR A 449 15.70 9.67 5.43
C TYR A 449 15.26 9.89 3.97
N GLY A 450 14.58 11.00 3.66
CA GLY A 450 14.31 11.40 2.29
C GLY A 450 15.60 11.62 1.48
N PHE A 451 16.59 12.31 2.05
CA PHE A 451 17.92 12.48 1.42
C PHE A 451 18.69 11.15 1.31
N ALA A 452 18.65 10.35 2.37
CA ALA A 452 19.31 9.03 2.34
C ALA A 452 18.68 8.11 1.29
N TYR A 453 17.35 8.10 1.18
CA TYR A 453 16.64 7.32 0.16
C TYR A 453 16.93 7.81 -1.27
N HIS A 454 17.04 9.12 -1.46
CA HIS A 454 17.45 9.67 -2.76
C HIS A 454 18.83 9.12 -3.19
N ARG A 455 19.81 9.07 -2.28
CA ARG A 455 21.12 8.44 -2.54
C ARG A 455 20.98 6.95 -2.86
N LEU A 456 20.09 6.25 -2.15
CA LEU A 456 19.78 4.84 -2.41
C LEU A 456 19.27 4.63 -3.84
N VAL A 457 18.33 5.48 -4.31
CA VAL A 457 17.78 5.41 -5.68
C VAL A 457 18.89 5.48 -6.73
N PHE A 458 19.85 6.42 -6.57
CA PHE A 458 20.97 6.53 -7.49
C PHE A 458 21.91 5.32 -7.43
N ALA A 459 22.14 4.76 -6.24
CA ALA A 459 22.96 3.56 -6.08
C ALA A 459 22.32 2.30 -6.72
N TYR A 460 20.98 2.30 -6.89
CA TYR A 460 20.25 1.24 -7.61
C TYR A 460 20.29 1.38 -9.14
N ALA A 461 20.61 2.56 -9.65
CA ALA A 461 20.66 2.83 -11.08
C ALA A 461 21.77 2.03 -11.77
N ASN A 462 21.76 1.98 -13.10
CA ASN A 462 22.89 1.44 -13.85
C ASN A 462 24.13 2.30 -13.62
N PRO A 463 25.34 1.69 -13.55
CA PRO A 463 26.57 2.44 -13.42
C PRO A 463 26.78 3.39 -14.59
N THR A 464 27.36 4.56 -14.30
CA THR A 464 27.77 5.57 -15.29
C THR A 464 29.22 5.92 -15.07
N GLU A 465 29.86 6.63 -16.00
CA GLU A 465 31.24 7.10 -15.82
C GLU A 465 31.42 7.98 -14.57
N SER A 466 30.46 8.86 -14.32
CA SER A 466 30.49 9.76 -13.15
C SER A 466 30.15 9.03 -11.84
N TYR A 467 29.39 7.93 -11.91
CA TYR A 467 28.96 7.14 -10.76
C TYR A 467 29.11 5.62 -11.03
N PRO A 468 30.38 5.13 -11.09
CA PRO A 468 30.70 3.73 -11.39
C PRO A 468 30.26 2.78 -10.27
N GLN A 469 30.24 1.48 -10.58
CA GLN A 469 29.72 0.43 -9.69
C GLN A 469 30.36 0.45 -8.30
N TYR A 470 31.67 0.63 -8.20
CA TYR A 470 32.37 0.65 -6.90
C TYR A 470 31.87 1.78 -5.99
N LYS A 471 31.63 3.00 -6.53
CA LYS A 471 31.04 4.11 -5.76
C LYS A 471 29.60 3.81 -5.34
N GLN A 472 28.85 3.10 -6.17
CA GLN A 472 27.49 2.65 -5.82
C GLN A 472 27.53 1.66 -4.66
N VAL A 473 28.46 0.69 -4.70
CA VAL A 473 28.69 -0.28 -3.61
C VAL A 473 29.08 0.45 -2.32
N ASP A 474 30.02 1.40 -2.38
CA ASP A 474 30.43 2.17 -1.21
C ASP A 474 29.27 2.95 -0.62
N THR A 475 28.43 3.57 -1.46
CA THR A 475 27.20 4.26 -1.01
C THR A 475 26.21 3.30 -0.35
N LEU A 476 26.00 2.11 -0.92
CA LEU A 476 25.09 1.10 -0.35
C LEU A 476 25.59 0.60 1.01
N ARG A 477 26.90 0.35 1.14
CA ARG A 477 27.52 -0.05 2.42
C ARG A 477 27.43 1.05 3.48
N GLU A 478 27.65 2.31 3.07
CA GLU A 478 27.45 3.45 3.99
C GLU A 478 25.99 3.53 4.47
N LEU A 479 25.02 3.41 3.55
CA LEU A 479 23.58 3.44 3.88
C LEU A 479 23.19 2.27 4.78
N GLU A 480 23.70 1.07 4.53
CA GLU A 480 23.48 -0.10 5.37
C GLU A 480 23.95 0.13 6.80
N GLY A 481 25.15 0.71 6.98
CA GLY A 481 25.76 0.92 8.30
C GLY A 481 25.19 2.11 9.07
N LYS A 482 24.75 3.19 8.38
CA LYS A 482 24.35 4.45 9.03
C LYS A 482 22.85 4.69 9.09
N HIS A 483 22.04 4.03 8.23
CA HIS A 483 20.62 4.29 8.12
C HIS A 483 19.80 3.06 8.43
N TYR A 484 19.46 2.88 9.70
CA TYR A 484 18.76 1.73 10.25
C TYR A 484 17.56 1.29 9.42
N PHE A 485 16.63 2.19 9.08
CA PHE A 485 15.42 1.85 8.32
C PHE A 485 15.66 1.59 6.82
N LEU A 486 16.88 1.83 6.30
CA LEU A 486 17.23 1.52 4.92
C LEU A 486 18.10 0.27 4.78
N LYS A 487 18.48 -0.38 5.88
CA LYS A 487 19.40 -1.52 5.89
C LYS A 487 18.99 -2.62 4.91
N TYR A 488 17.75 -3.09 5.00
CA TYR A 488 17.23 -4.10 4.08
C TYR A 488 17.33 -3.66 2.61
N TYR A 489 16.92 -2.44 2.29
CA TYR A 489 16.97 -1.94 0.92
C TYR A 489 18.41 -1.77 0.42
N ALA A 490 19.33 -1.32 1.27
CA ALA A 490 20.74 -1.24 0.94
C ALA A 490 21.33 -2.62 0.65
N GLN A 491 21.02 -3.63 1.46
CA GLN A 491 21.43 -5.02 1.24
C GLN A 491 20.87 -5.58 -0.07
N MET A 492 19.60 -5.34 -0.39
CA MET A 492 19.03 -5.74 -1.68
C MET A 492 19.71 -5.03 -2.86
N GLY A 493 20.19 -3.80 -2.67
CA GLY A 493 21.03 -3.09 -3.64
C GLY A 493 22.38 -3.75 -3.82
N LEU A 494 23.04 -4.15 -2.73
CA LEU A 494 24.32 -4.87 -2.76
C LEU A 494 24.18 -6.19 -3.52
N ILE A 495 23.16 -7.00 -3.26
CA ILE A 495 22.90 -8.24 -4.02
C ILE A 495 22.89 -8.00 -5.54
N ARG A 496 22.32 -6.88 -6.00
CA ARG A 496 22.26 -6.54 -7.42
C ARG A 496 23.59 -6.11 -8.03
N LYS A 497 24.58 -5.76 -7.19
CA LYS A 497 25.91 -5.32 -7.61
C LYS A 497 26.98 -6.41 -7.50
N VAL A 498 26.62 -7.60 -6.98
CA VAL A 498 27.55 -8.74 -6.95
C VAL A 498 27.89 -9.13 -8.38
N ASP A 499 29.18 -9.10 -8.70
CA ASP A 499 29.71 -9.57 -9.98
C ASP A 499 29.95 -11.07 -9.93
N TRP A 500 29.96 -11.71 -11.13
CA TRP A 500 30.24 -13.14 -11.28
C TRP A 500 31.74 -13.50 -11.16
N LEU A 501 32.62 -12.53 -10.84
CA LEU A 501 34.04 -12.77 -10.60
C LEU A 501 34.21 -13.54 -9.27
N ARG A 502 35.02 -14.60 -9.31
CA ARG A 502 35.36 -15.36 -8.10
C ARG A 502 36.77 -15.02 -7.62
N PRO A 503 36.98 -14.95 -6.30
CA PRO A 503 36.00 -15.17 -5.22
C PRO A 503 34.97 -14.07 -5.18
N LEU A 504 33.70 -14.44 -4.76
CA LEU A 504 32.63 -13.48 -4.60
C LEU A 504 32.99 -12.47 -3.49
N PRO A 505 32.60 -11.20 -3.65
CA PRO A 505 33.00 -10.15 -2.72
C PRO A 505 32.38 -10.33 -1.34
N GLU A 506 33.19 -10.23 -0.29
CA GLU A 506 32.75 -10.41 1.10
C GLU A 506 31.62 -9.43 1.49
N TRP A 507 31.63 -8.21 0.97
CA TRP A 507 30.58 -7.23 1.25
C TRP A 507 29.16 -7.65 0.80
N GLY A 508 29.04 -8.58 -0.13
CA GLY A 508 27.76 -9.10 -0.61
C GLY A 508 27.24 -10.30 0.18
N ARG A 509 28.08 -10.91 1.01
CA ARG A 509 27.81 -12.17 1.69
C ARG A 509 26.61 -12.10 2.64
N ASP A 510 26.65 -11.20 3.62
CA ASP A 510 25.56 -11.05 4.61
C ASP A 510 24.23 -10.67 3.92
N ALA A 511 24.29 -9.78 2.95
CA ALA A 511 23.16 -9.41 2.13
C ALA A 511 22.55 -10.62 1.40
N ALA A 512 23.38 -11.41 0.70
CA ALA A 512 22.93 -12.57 -0.06
C ALA A 512 22.33 -13.66 0.85
N LEU A 513 22.93 -13.93 2.00
CA LEU A 513 22.49 -14.98 2.90
C LEU A 513 21.25 -14.58 3.74
N ARG A 514 21.13 -13.31 4.11
CA ARG A 514 20.08 -12.82 5.00
C ARG A 514 18.86 -12.25 4.27
N ALA A 515 19.07 -11.32 3.31
CA ALA A 515 17.96 -10.65 2.64
C ALA A 515 17.16 -11.61 1.73
N SER A 516 17.82 -12.63 1.16
CA SER A 516 17.16 -13.67 0.38
C SER A 516 16.17 -14.50 1.19
N LEU A 517 16.42 -14.72 2.47
CA LEU A 517 15.50 -15.44 3.34
C LEU A 517 14.29 -14.59 3.72
N PHE A 518 14.46 -13.29 3.85
CA PHE A 518 13.34 -12.40 4.20
C PHE A 518 12.38 -12.22 3.02
N ARG A 519 12.92 -11.94 1.83
CA ARG A 519 12.11 -11.84 0.59
C ARG A 519 12.83 -12.53 -0.56
N PRO A 520 12.47 -13.78 -0.85
CA PRO A 520 13.14 -14.60 -1.88
C PRO A 520 12.73 -14.18 -3.31
N TYR A 521 13.08 -12.94 -3.70
CA TYR A 521 12.94 -12.49 -5.08
C TYR A 521 13.88 -13.26 -6.02
N ALA A 522 13.53 -13.33 -7.31
CA ALA A 522 14.32 -14.08 -8.29
C ALA A 522 15.81 -13.67 -8.35
N ASN A 523 16.11 -12.38 -8.14
CA ASN A 523 17.50 -11.90 -8.10
C ASN A 523 18.28 -12.34 -6.85
N THR A 524 17.62 -12.94 -5.86
CA THR A 524 18.30 -13.52 -4.69
C THR A 524 18.89 -14.91 -4.95
N ALA A 525 18.83 -15.40 -6.19
CA ALA A 525 19.52 -16.61 -6.62
C ALA A 525 21.04 -16.57 -6.31
N VAL A 526 21.62 -15.38 -6.22
CA VAL A 526 23.04 -15.16 -5.83
C VAL A 526 23.39 -15.82 -4.48
N ARG A 527 22.42 -16.06 -3.59
CA ARG A 527 22.60 -16.83 -2.36
C ARG A 527 23.23 -18.20 -2.63
N ALA A 528 22.80 -18.89 -3.70
CA ALA A 528 23.34 -20.21 -4.05
C ALA A 528 24.86 -20.15 -4.28
N PHE A 529 25.33 -19.09 -4.91
CA PHE A 529 26.75 -18.98 -5.28
C PHE A 529 27.63 -18.65 -4.07
N TYR A 530 27.11 -17.94 -3.06
CA TYR A 530 27.80 -17.77 -1.78
C TYR A 530 27.81 -19.09 -0.98
N LEU A 531 26.71 -19.83 -0.93
CA LEU A 531 26.66 -21.15 -0.30
C LEU A 531 27.64 -22.13 -0.94
N GLU A 532 27.70 -22.15 -2.28
CA GLU A 532 28.69 -22.97 -3.00
C GLU A 532 30.15 -22.59 -2.65
N GLN A 533 30.44 -21.27 -2.60
CA GLN A 533 31.76 -20.76 -2.24
C GLN A 533 32.18 -21.13 -0.79
N GLU A 534 31.18 -21.25 0.11
CA GLU A 534 31.38 -21.66 1.51
C GLU A 534 31.43 -23.19 1.69
N GLY A 535 31.37 -23.97 0.61
CA GLY A 535 31.43 -25.43 0.67
C GLY A 535 30.09 -26.11 0.96
N HIS A 536 28.97 -25.44 0.70
CA HIS A 536 27.60 -25.94 0.85
C HIS A 536 26.88 -26.17 -0.50
N PRO A 537 27.42 -27.00 -1.42
CA PRO A 537 26.87 -27.14 -2.78
C PRO A 537 25.45 -27.74 -2.79
N ARG A 538 25.11 -28.60 -1.83
CA ARG A 538 23.75 -29.17 -1.72
C ARG A 538 22.72 -28.11 -1.38
N GLU A 539 23.00 -27.25 -0.41
CA GLU A 539 22.10 -26.15 -0.03
C GLU A 539 21.98 -25.13 -1.17
N ALA A 540 23.08 -24.89 -1.92
CA ALA A 540 23.09 -24.07 -3.11
C ALA A 540 22.15 -24.61 -4.21
N ALA A 541 22.26 -25.92 -4.49
CA ALA A 541 21.40 -26.60 -5.45
C ALA A 541 19.92 -26.55 -5.04
N ASP A 542 19.63 -26.87 -3.78
CA ASP A 542 18.27 -26.80 -3.22
C ASP A 542 17.67 -25.40 -3.33
N TRP A 543 18.46 -24.38 -3.06
CA TRP A 543 18.02 -22.99 -3.22
C TRP A 543 17.64 -22.66 -4.67
N LEU A 544 18.47 -23.03 -5.65
CA LEU A 544 18.18 -22.80 -7.07
C LEU A 544 16.96 -23.61 -7.54
N VAL A 545 16.81 -24.85 -7.10
CA VAL A 545 15.64 -25.68 -7.41
C VAL A 545 14.36 -25.03 -6.85
N ASN A 546 14.40 -24.56 -5.61
CA ASN A 546 13.27 -23.88 -4.98
C ASN A 546 12.91 -22.59 -5.70
N MET A 547 13.91 -21.80 -6.11
CA MET A 547 13.72 -20.63 -6.96
C MET A 547 13.07 -21.00 -8.30
N GLY A 548 13.54 -22.07 -8.96
CA GLY A 548 12.93 -22.57 -10.19
C GLY A 548 11.50 -23.08 -10.02
N ARG A 549 11.19 -23.72 -8.90
CA ARG A 549 9.81 -24.15 -8.56
C ARG A 549 8.86 -22.99 -8.32
N TYR A 550 9.33 -21.93 -7.67
CA TYR A 550 8.51 -20.73 -7.42
C TYR A 550 8.38 -19.85 -8.67
N TYR A 551 9.46 -19.70 -9.44
CA TYR A 551 9.54 -18.88 -10.66
C TYR A 551 9.78 -19.72 -11.91
N PRO A 552 8.89 -20.64 -12.30
CA PRO A 552 9.18 -21.57 -13.38
C PRO A 552 9.49 -20.88 -14.72
N LYS A 553 8.83 -19.78 -15.03
CA LYS A 553 9.10 -18.99 -16.25
C LYS A 553 10.45 -18.27 -16.24
N GLN A 554 11.09 -18.16 -15.07
CA GLN A 554 12.41 -17.52 -14.92
C GLN A 554 13.56 -18.53 -14.89
N MET A 555 13.30 -19.83 -14.96
CA MET A 555 14.34 -20.88 -14.94
C MET A 555 15.44 -20.70 -16.00
N PRO A 556 15.14 -20.29 -17.26
CA PRO A 556 16.21 -20.00 -18.22
C PRO A 556 17.15 -18.89 -17.77
N GLY A 557 16.57 -17.82 -17.16
CA GLY A 557 17.35 -16.70 -16.60
C GLY A 557 18.19 -17.14 -15.40
N LEU A 558 17.65 -18.02 -14.53
CA LEU A 558 18.39 -18.59 -13.40
C LEU A 558 19.56 -19.47 -13.89
N LEU A 559 19.35 -20.29 -14.92
CA LEU A 559 20.39 -21.11 -15.56
C LEU A 559 21.46 -20.23 -16.21
N SER A 560 21.08 -19.17 -16.90
CA SER A 560 22.01 -18.20 -17.48
C SER A 560 22.82 -17.48 -16.38
N THR A 561 22.17 -17.11 -15.27
CA THR A 561 22.83 -16.50 -14.12
C THR A 561 23.84 -17.49 -13.50
N ALA A 562 23.46 -18.75 -13.30
CA ALA A 562 24.34 -19.78 -12.78
C ALA A 562 25.57 -20.02 -13.68
N ALA A 563 25.37 -20.00 -15.00
CA ALA A 563 26.48 -20.08 -15.96
C ALA A 563 27.42 -18.87 -15.86
N ALA A 564 26.87 -17.65 -15.75
CA ALA A 564 27.66 -16.42 -15.57
C ALA A 564 28.51 -16.46 -14.28
N PHE A 565 27.95 -17.00 -13.20
CA PHE A 565 28.67 -17.20 -11.92
C PHE A 565 29.60 -18.44 -11.95
N ARG A 566 29.67 -19.16 -13.08
CA ARG A 566 30.48 -20.39 -13.22
C ARG A 566 30.21 -21.42 -12.11
N ALA A 567 28.92 -21.57 -11.74
CA ALA A 567 28.51 -22.50 -10.71
C ALA A 567 28.82 -23.95 -11.12
N ALA A 568 29.20 -24.76 -10.15
CA ALA A 568 29.57 -26.17 -10.38
C ALA A 568 28.42 -26.98 -10.96
N PRO A 569 28.69 -28.00 -11.78
CA PRO A 569 27.66 -28.85 -12.36
C PRO A 569 26.69 -29.42 -11.33
N GLU A 570 27.18 -29.84 -10.16
CA GLU A 570 26.38 -30.38 -9.06
C GLU A 570 25.34 -29.39 -8.50
N VAL A 571 25.61 -28.09 -8.60
CA VAL A 571 24.69 -27.02 -8.18
C VAL A 571 23.65 -26.73 -9.26
N VAL A 572 24.01 -26.83 -10.53
CA VAL A 572 23.19 -26.39 -11.68
C VAL A 572 22.32 -27.53 -12.26
N GLN A 573 22.81 -28.79 -12.23
CA GLN A 573 22.09 -29.92 -12.83
C GLN A 573 20.69 -30.14 -12.23
N PRO A 574 20.47 -30.07 -10.91
CA PRO A 574 19.12 -30.22 -10.34
C PRO A 574 18.14 -29.15 -10.85
N LEU A 575 18.56 -27.89 -11.03
CA LEU A 575 17.72 -26.85 -11.62
C LEU A 575 17.40 -27.14 -13.09
N ARG A 576 18.38 -27.67 -13.86
CA ARG A 576 18.17 -28.04 -15.26
C ARG A 576 17.18 -29.19 -15.40
N GLU A 577 17.26 -30.19 -14.54
CA GLU A 577 16.32 -31.30 -14.48
C GLU A 577 14.91 -30.80 -14.10
N GLN A 578 14.83 -29.90 -13.12
CA GLN A 578 13.56 -29.27 -12.74
C GLN A 578 12.95 -28.47 -13.91
N CYS A 579 13.77 -27.77 -14.70
CA CYS A 579 13.33 -27.07 -15.89
C CYS A 579 12.78 -28.02 -16.96
N ARG A 580 13.49 -29.11 -17.25
CA ARG A 580 13.04 -30.13 -18.21
C ARG A 580 11.73 -30.77 -17.76
N LEU A 581 11.63 -31.14 -16.49
CA LEU A 581 10.42 -31.70 -15.91
C LEU A 581 9.23 -30.75 -16.07
N TYR A 582 9.44 -29.46 -15.80
CA TYR A 582 8.39 -28.43 -15.96
C TYR A 582 7.91 -28.34 -17.42
N VAL A 583 8.82 -28.32 -18.40
CA VAL A 583 8.47 -28.27 -19.82
C VAL A 583 7.68 -29.53 -20.23
N GLN A 584 8.05 -30.71 -19.73
CA GLN A 584 7.38 -31.97 -20.03
C GLN A 584 5.99 -32.08 -19.38
N THR A 585 5.85 -31.64 -18.13
CA THR A 585 4.61 -31.83 -17.35
C THR A 585 3.60 -30.71 -17.57
N MET A 586 4.06 -29.51 -17.98
CA MET A 586 3.24 -28.30 -18.13
C MET A 586 3.51 -27.60 -19.48
N PRO A 587 3.37 -28.28 -20.63
CA PRO A 587 3.79 -27.73 -21.92
C PRO A 587 3.05 -26.45 -22.32
N GLN A 588 1.77 -26.32 -21.96
CA GLN A 588 0.98 -25.12 -22.23
C GLN A 588 1.47 -23.91 -21.42
N ALA A 589 1.79 -24.11 -20.14
CA ALA A 589 2.30 -23.06 -19.26
C ALA A 589 3.77 -22.70 -19.55
N ALA A 590 4.55 -23.69 -20.01
CA ALA A 590 5.96 -23.52 -20.39
C ALA A 590 6.09 -22.76 -21.73
N GLY A 591 5.16 -22.93 -22.68
CA GLY A 591 5.23 -22.29 -24.00
C GLY A 591 6.56 -22.61 -24.70
N ASN A 592 7.28 -21.57 -25.14
CA ASN A 592 8.58 -21.67 -25.82
C ASN A 592 9.79 -21.69 -24.86
N LEU A 593 9.63 -22.09 -23.61
CA LEU A 593 10.69 -22.09 -22.60
C LEU A 593 11.76 -23.13 -22.95
N THR A 594 13.03 -22.72 -23.00
CA THR A 594 14.18 -23.58 -23.29
C THR A 594 15.06 -23.74 -22.07
N CYS A 595 15.44 -24.97 -21.73
CA CYS A 595 16.25 -25.28 -20.55
C CYS A 595 17.76 -25.31 -20.84
N GLY A 596 18.22 -24.71 -21.93
CA GLY A 596 19.63 -24.56 -22.33
C GLY A 596 20.46 -25.83 -22.29
N ASN A 597 21.14 -26.19 -23.38
CA ASN A 597 22.26 -27.11 -23.31
C ASN A 597 23.50 -26.31 -22.87
N ALA A 598 24.29 -26.86 -21.94
CA ALA A 598 25.57 -26.28 -21.57
C ALA A 598 26.55 -26.47 -22.75
N SER A 599 26.48 -25.62 -23.74
CA SER A 599 27.56 -25.34 -24.67
C SER A 599 28.27 -24.07 -24.20
N ALA A 600 29.60 -24.08 -24.24
CA ALA A 600 30.52 -23.10 -23.71
C ALA A 600 30.11 -21.63 -23.88
N PRO A 601 30.65 -20.73 -23.05
CA PRO A 601 30.31 -19.32 -23.12
C PRO A 601 30.60 -18.79 -24.52
N ALA A 602 29.55 -18.31 -25.21
CA ALA A 602 29.77 -17.44 -26.35
C ALA A 602 30.46 -16.18 -25.82
N ASP A 603 31.61 -15.87 -26.36
CA ASP A 603 32.32 -14.63 -26.17
C ASP A 603 31.40 -13.47 -26.56
N ASN A 604 30.74 -12.88 -25.62
CA ASN A 604 29.91 -11.69 -25.81
C ASN A 604 30.41 -10.57 -24.89
N SER A 605 31.40 -9.86 -25.43
CA SER A 605 31.64 -8.47 -25.09
C SER A 605 30.32 -7.67 -25.35
N GLY A 606 29.61 -7.28 -24.30
CA GLY A 606 28.59 -6.25 -24.35
C GLY A 606 27.17 -6.75 -24.58
N SER A 607 26.47 -6.91 -23.51
CA SER A 607 25.09 -6.50 -23.23
C SER A 607 24.52 -7.38 -22.09
N ARG A 608 24.39 -6.78 -20.92
CA ARG A 608 23.57 -7.34 -19.84
C ARG A 608 22.14 -7.53 -20.38
N PRO A 609 21.46 -8.65 -20.15
CA PRO A 609 20.05 -8.71 -20.43
C PRO A 609 19.37 -7.59 -19.65
N ALA A 610 18.74 -6.69 -20.37
CA ALA A 610 17.97 -5.60 -19.80
C ALA A 610 16.93 -6.20 -18.84
N SER A 611 17.12 -5.98 -17.54
CA SER A 611 16.08 -6.22 -16.58
C SER A 611 14.92 -5.28 -16.95
N ARG A 612 13.94 -5.80 -17.68
CA ARG A 612 12.65 -5.11 -17.78
C ARG A 612 12.21 -4.84 -16.36
N SER A 613 12.23 -3.57 -15.99
CA SER A 613 11.61 -3.06 -14.81
C SER A 613 10.13 -3.39 -14.90
N GLY A 614 9.75 -4.56 -14.39
CA GLY A 614 8.37 -4.85 -14.10
C GLY A 614 7.94 -3.86 -13.04
N SER A 615 7.30 -2.78 -13.44
CA SER A 615 6.44 -1.98 -12.60
C SER A 615 5.25 -2.84 -12.24
N GLY A 616 5.44 -3.72 -11.26
CA GLY A 616 4.40 -4.46 -10.56
C GLY A 616 4.38 -3.92 -9.14
N VAL A 617 3.37 -3.15 -8.85
CA VAL A 617 2.98 -2.64 -7.53
C VAL A 617 2.76 -3.76 -6.54
#